data_abe2ce0f8dc543a59f74e70f218dea5a
#
_entry.id   abe2ce0f8dc543a59f74e70f218dea5a
#
_cell.length_a   1.000
_cell.length_b   1.000
_cell.length_c   1.000
_cell.angle_alpha   90.00
_cell.angle_beta   90.00
_cell.angle_gamma   90.00
#
_symmetry.space_group_name_H-M   'P 1'
#
loop_
_entity.id
_entity.type
_entity.pdbx_description
1 polymer ?
#
loop_
_entity_poly.entity_id
_entity_poly.type
_entity_poly.pdbx_seq_one_letter_code
_entity_poly.pdbx_strand_id
1 'polypeptide(L)'
;MRDREMVPEEGRNTGSDFLRERFRRGDFDRPPLSGPAYDAWRELEEANRFRTAPPLSDGDEPLISVLMPVYNPAETHLREALESLANQTWNGWECCIADDCSSLPHVRPMLEEAARRDHRFRIIFRKANGHICAASNSALAIARGAWCALLDDDDILAPEALAEMARAVQEHPEAEAFFSDEDQIWRDGESGATLHDNPLFKPECDPDLLLGCNCISHFGMYRASTLRQLGGFRIGYEGAQDHDLALRVLEAAGAGRMRHIPRVLYHWRRHTGSTSGNLGVKPYAREASLRARKDHAERSGISVIFETRPQSVYTGLRFLPPAPLPALSLCILLDLQEFGEVPDLAGRVRAALERAAYAKRETILCCRGCTPSGYAREAERHLERLVADFRCRLFHEPCNDMPALANLAAGHAHGGTLLFLQAGDIPLVPDIAERLVGAWACPSCAGLELRSGGYFGWAHMAHSVPGAYLSGMCCRREHFEQLGGFRESEGCPADLDLCLRARREFGLRTVVLPGADLQYRKIPRPAAMSSRMEQGGIPFQNPHLAWTPGGWKLRPPRRLS
;
A
#
# COMPACT_ATOMS: atom_id res chain seq x y z
N MET A 1 26.28 -5.96 33.04
CA MET A 1 27.41 -6.57 32.31
C MET A 1 26.92 -6.81 30.91
N ARG A 2 27.43 -6.05 29.97
CA ARG A 2 27.01 -6.09 28.56
C ARG A 2 27.96 -7.06 27.85
N ASP A 3 27.39 -8.14 27.33
CA ASP A 3 28.14 -9.06 26.46
C ASP A 3 28.44 -8.34 25.14
N ARG A 4 29.70 -7.99 24.97
CA ARG A 4 30.28 -7.64 23.67
C ARG A 4 30.61 -8.97 23.00
N GLU A 5 29.79 -9.39 22.06
CA GLU A 5 30.18 -10.44 21.11
C GLU A 5 31.39 -9.96 20.30
N MET A 6 32.48 -10.66 20.44
CA MET A 6 33.71 -10.47 19.68
C MET A 6 33.43 -10.84 18.21
N VAL A 7 33.66 -9.90 17.32
CA VAL A 7 33.72 -10.15 15.87
C VAL A 7 35.10 -10.75 15.58
N PRO A 8 35.21 -11.92 14.93
CA PRO A 8 36.52 -12.46 14.53
C PRO A 8 37.11 -11.60 13.40
N GLU A 9 38.32 -11.10 13.62
CA GLU A 9 39.17 -10.53 12.56
C GLU A 9 39.77 -11.68 11.74
N GLU A 10 39.08 -12.12 10.68
CA GLU A 10 39.74 -12.76 9.53
C GLU A 10 38.73 -12.88 8.36
N GLY A 11 39.00 -12.15 7.29
CA GLY A 11 38.40 -12.36 5.97
C GLY A 11 37.10 -11.57 5.72
N ARG A 12 37.16 -10.52 4.89
CA ARG A 12 36.01 -9.72 4.43
C ARG A 12 34.87 -10.52 3.74
N ASN A 13 35.03 -11.83 3.55
CA ASN A 13 34.02 -12.71 2.94
C ASN A 13 33.14 -13.46 3.97
N THR A 14 33.55 -13.60 5.21
CA THR A 14 32.84 -14.41 6.21
C THR A 14 31.60 -13.73 6.78
N GLY A 15 31.57 -12.39 6.82
CA GLY A 15 30.40 -11.64 7.30
C GLY A 15 29.19 -11.72 6.37
N SER A 16 29.43 -11.64 5.07
CA SER A 16 28.37 -11.73 4.06
C SER A 16 27.74 -13.13 3.99
N ASP A 17 28.55 -14.19 4.06
CA ASP A 17 28.05 -15.57 4.06
C ASP A 17 27.26 -15.91 5.31
N PHE A 18 27.69 -15.40 6.48
CA PHE A 18 26.95 -15.54 7.73
C PHE A 18 25.56 -14.86 7.66
N LEU A 19 25.51 -13.64 7.13
CA LEU A 19 24.26 -12.91 6.95
C LEU A 19 23.34 -13.58 5.92
N ARG A 20 23.90 -14.07 4.78
CA ARG A 20 23.14 -14.84 3.79
C ARG A 20 22.53 -16.11 4.39
N GLU A 21 23.28 -16.81 5.25
CA GLU A 21 22.77 -18.01 5.92
C GLU A 21 21.67 -17.65 6.93
N ARG A 22 21.80 -16.57 7.68
CA ARG A 22 20.73 -16.07 8.55
C ARG A 22 19.47 -15.71 7.78
N PHE A 23 19.60 -15.08 6.59
CA PHE A 23 18.43 -14.81 5.73
C PHE A 23 17.77 -16.11 5.24
N ARG A 24 18.57 -17.13 4.84
CA ARG A 24 18.03 -18.43 4.43
C ARG A 24 17.27 -19.13 5.56
N ARG A 25 17.66 -18.91 6.81
CA ARG A 25 16.98 -19.44 8.01
C ARG A 25 15.81 -18.62 8.49
N GLY A 26 15.65 -17.39 8.02
CA GLY A 26 14.62 -16.48 8.50
C GLY A 26 14.90 -15.86 9.87
N ASP A 27 16.18 -15.73 10.26
CA ASP A 27 16.63 -15.35 11.61
C ASP A 27 16.57 -13.83 11.90
N PHE A 28 15.87 -13.02 11.12
CA PHE A 28 15.78 -11.57 11.34
C PHE A 28 14.47 -11.16 11.97
N ASP A 29 14.54 -10.48 13.10
CA ASP A 29 13.37 -9.95 13.83
C ASP A 29 12.72 -8.73 13.17
N ARG A 30 13.44 -8.03 12.30
CA ARG A 30 12.95 -6.88 11.50
C ARG A 30 13.62 -6.88 10.13
N PRO A 31 12.95 -6.39 9.07
CA PRO A 31 13.61 -6.20 7.79
C PRO A 31 14.78 -5.23 7.97
N PRO A 32 16.01 -5.60 7.56
CA PRO A 32 17.09 -4.63 7.49
C PRO A 32 16.77 -3.65 6.36
N LEU A 33 16.78 -2.37 6.67
CA LEU A 33 16.52 -1.29 5.72
C LEU A 33 17.80 -0.64 5.21
N SER A 34 18.93 -1.05 5.74
CA SER A 34 20.25 -0.51 5.40
C SER A 34 21.37 -1.43 5.88
N GLY A 35 22.58 -1.16 5.43
CA GLY A 35 23.83 -1.78 5.87
C GLY A 35 24.00 -3.24 5.44
N PRO A 36 25.02 -3.95 6.01
CA PRO A 36 25.46 -5.25 5.51
C PRO A 36 24.38 -6.32 5.44
N ALA A 37 23.35 -6.23 6.29
CA ALA A 37 22.25 -7.18 6.27
C ALA A 37 21.32 -6.96 5.08
N TYR A 38 21.05 -5.70 4.71
CA TYR A 38 20.28 -5.39 3.49
C TYR A 38 21.08 -5.74 2.24
N ASP A 39 22.38 -5.45 2.22
CA ASP A 39 23.25 -5.82 1.09
C ASP A 39 23.26 -7.32 0.86
N ALA A 40 23.40 -8.13 1.92
CA ALA A 40 23.35 -9.58 1.82
C ALA A 40 21.99 -10.11 1.31
N TRP A 41 20.89 -9.48 1.73
CA TRP A 41 19.55 -9.80 1.23
C TRP A 41 19.43 -9.44 -0.25
N ARG A 42 19.87 -8.24 -0.65
CA ARG A 42 19.82 -7.75 -2.01
C ARG A 42 20.62 -8.66 -2.97
N GLU A 43 21.83 -9.07 -2.59
CA GLU A 43 22.63 -10.01 -3.35
C GLU A 43 21.93 -11.37 -3.58
N LEU A 44 21.21 -11.88 -2.57
CA LEU A 44 20.41 -13.10 -2.72
C LEU A 44 19.21 -12.89 -3.63
N GLU A 45 18.58 -11.73 -3.54
CA GLU A 45 17.45 -11.35 -4.39
C GLU A 45 17.88 -11.23 -5.85
N GLU A 46 18.99 -10.53 -6.12
CA GLU A 46 19.61 -10.42 -7.46
C GLU A 46 19.98 -11.78 -8.05
N ALA A 47 20.53 -12.68 -7.24
CA ALA A 47 20.88 -14.04 -7.68
C ALA A 47 19.66 -14.89 -8.09
N ASN A 48 18.47 -14.49 -7.65
CA ASN A 48 17.21 -15.17 -7.98
C ASN A 48 16.38 -14.44 -9.07
N ARG A 49 16.93 -13.40 -9.70
CA ARG A 49 16.25 -12.71 -10.80
C ARG A 49 16.37 -13.47 -12.12
N PHE A 50 15.37 -13.28 -12.97
CA PHE A 50 15.42 -13.80 -14.32
C PHE A 50 16.34 -12.96 -15.20
N ARG A 51 17.42 -13.54 -15.67
CA ARG A 51 18.38 -12.89 -16.58
C ARG A 51 17.96 -12.93 -18.04
N THR A 52 17.00 -13.78 -18.37
CA THR A 52 16.49 -13.94 -19.72
C THR A 52 14.98 -13.81 -19.70
N ALA A 53 14.44 -12.96 -20.56
CA ALA A 53 13.04 -13.02 -20.94
C ALA A 53 12.91 -13.91 -22.18
N PRO A 54 11.72 -14.43 -22.46
CA PRO A 54 11.47 -15.15 -23.70
C PRO A 54 11.87 -14.29 -24.91
N PRO A 55 12.29 -14.92 -26.01
CA PRO A 55 12.65 -14.19 -27.22
C PRO A 55 11.48 -13.31 -27.67
N LEU A 56 11.81 -12.12 -28.13
CA LEU A 56 10.85 -11.29 -28.85
C LEU A 56 10.29 -12.13 -30.02
N SER A 57 9.00 -12.03 -30.28
CA SER A 57 8.43 -12.46 -31.57
C SER A 57 9.27 -11.82 -32.68
N ASP A 58 9.47 -12.53 -33.79
CA ASP A 58 10.37 -12.25 -34.93
C ASP A 58 10.21 -10.87 -35.61
N GLY A 59 9.94 -9.80 -34.87
CA GLY A 59 9.81 -8.43 -35.34
C GLY A 59 10.94 -7.54 -34.86
N ASP A 60 11.36 -6.59 -35.69
CA ASP A 60 12.39 -5.56 -35.39
C ASP A 60 11.93 -4.50 -34.36
N GLU A 61 10.66 -4.56 -33.93
CA GLU A 61 10.09 -3.58 -33.00
C GLU A 61 10.40 -3.94 -31.54
N PRO A 62 10.85 -2.99 -30.72
CA PRO A 62 11.08 -3.22 -29.31
C PRO A 62 9.78 -3.51 -28.58
N LEU A 63 9.80 -4.39 -27.57
CA LEU A 63 8.66 -4.58 -26.69
C LEU A 63 8.49 -3.40 -25.72
N ILE A 64 9.59 -2.89 -25.19
CA ILE A 64 9.61 -1.83 -24.17
C ILE A 64 10.35 -0.59 -24.68
N SER A 65 9.68 0.57 -24.62
CA SER A 65 10.31 1.89 -24.78
C SER A 65 10.51 2.51 -23.40
N VAL A 66 11.77 2.72 -22.98
CA VAL A 66 12.08 3.47 -21.77
C VAL A 66 11.98 4.96 -22.10
N LEU A 67 11.11 5.68 -21.40
CA LEU A 67 10.94 7.14 -21.55
C LEU A 67 11.86 7.84 -20.54
N MET A 68 12.84 8.58 -21.03
CA MET A 68 13.82 9.30 -20.20
C MET A 68 13.78 10.80 -20.53
N PRO A 69 13.07 11.63 -19.75
CA PRO A 69 13.20 13.07 -19.81
C PRO A 69 14.54 13.48 -19.20
N VAL A 70 15.27 14.39 -19.87
CA VAL A 70 16.60 14.84 -19.44
C VAL A 70 16.61 16.35 -19.30
N TYR A 71 17.06 16.85 -18.13
CA TYR A 71 17.30 18.29 -17.95
C TYR A 71 18.40 18.58 -16.95
N ASN A 72 19.58 18.94 -17.45
CA ASN A 72 20.73 19.35 -16.65
C ASN A 72 21.16 18.37 -15.54
N PRO A 73 21.17 17.04 -15.75
CA PRO A 73 21.68 16.10 -14.76
C PRO A 73 23.19 16.30 -14.54
N ALA A 74 23.69 15.88 -13.38
CA ALA A 74 25.12 15.76 -13.17
C ALA A 74 25.74 14.76 -14.16
N GLU A 75 26.95 15.03 -14.65
CA GLU A 75 27.61 14.19 -15.65
C GLU A 75 27.72 12.72 -15.22
N THR A 76 28.06 12.48 -13.94
CA THR A 76 28.18 11.14 -13.39
C THR A 76 26.84 10.41 -13.32
N HIS A 77 25.76 11.12 -12.98
CA HIS A 77 24.42 10.53 -12.86
C HIS A 77 23.88 10.13 -14.24
N LEU A 78 23.96 11.04 -15.23
CA LEU A 78 23.54 10.72 -16.59
C LEU A 78 24.34 9.54 -17.18
N ARG A 79 25.65 9.49 -16.91
CA ARG A 79 26.51 8.39 -17.36
C ARG A 79 26.03 7.05 -16.78
N GLU A 80 25.81 7.00 -15.47
CA GLU A 80 25.36 5.79 -14.77
C GLU A 80 23.96 5.35 -15.21
N ALA A 81 23.04 6.30 -15.45
CA ALA A 81 21.71 6.02 -15.99
C ALA A 81 21.79 5.36 -17.38
N LEU A 82 22.57 5.94 -18.30
CA LEU A 82 22.78 5.40 -19.66
C LEU A 82 23.47 4.03 -19.62
N GLU A 83 24.48 3.86 -18.77
CA GLU A 83 25.18 2.60 -18.58
C GLU A 83 24.27 1.51 -17.99
N SER A 84 23.35 1.84 -17.07
CA SER A 84 22.39 0.90 -16.51
C SER A 84 21.46 0.32 -17.57
N LEU A 85 21.09 1.12 -18.57
CA LEU A 85 20.32 0.67 -19.73
C LEU A 85 21.18 -0.14 -20.70
N ALA A 86 22.36 0.33 -21.06
CA ALA A 86 23.25 -0.39 -21.98
C ALA A 86 23.60 -1.79 -21.48
N ASN A 87 23.69 -1.96 -20.16
CA ASN A 87 24.02 -3.21 -19.47
C ASN A 87 22.81 -4.10 -19.12
N GLN A 88 21.61 -3.79 -19.62
CA GLN A 88 20.45 -4.66 -19.42
C GLN A 88 20.70 -6.05 -20.04
N THR A 89 20.34 -7.10 -19.30
CA THR A 89 20.57 -8.49 -19.71
C THR A 89 19.69 -8.97 -20.86
N TRP A 90 18.62 -8.23 -21.17
CA TRP A 90 17.69 -8.50 -22.26
C TRP A 90 17.67 -7.32 -23.26
N ASN A 91 17.52 -7.61 -24.54
CA ASN A 91 17.75 -6.62 -25.62
C ASN A 91 16.48 -6.08 -26.31
N GLY A 92 15.28 -6.53 -25.92
CA GLY A 92 14.04 -6.14 -26.59
C GLY A 92 13.52 -4.77 -26.19
N TRP A 93 14.39 -3.78 -26.02
CA TRP A 93 14.05 -2.44 -25.57
C TRP A 93 14.66 -1.36 -26.47
N GLU A 94 14.08 -0.16 -26.42
CA GLU A 94 14.68 1.09 -26.84
C GLU A 94 14.59 2.11 -25.70
N CYS A 95 15.45 3.12 -25.70
CA CYS A 95 15.34 4.26 -24.81
C CYS A 95 15.03 5.52 -25.63
N CYS A 96 13.89 6.12 -25.36
CA CYS A 96 13.42 7.36 -25.95
C CYS A 96 13.78 8.53 -25.03
N ILE A 97 14.84 9.25 -25.35
CA ILE A 97 15.38 10.35 -24.56
C ILE A 97 14.86 11.68 -25.10
N ALA A 98 14.32 12.52 -24.22
CA ALA A 98 13.95 13.89 -24.57
C ALA A 98 14.76 14.87 -23.74
N ASP A 99 15.79 15.49 -24.35
CA ASP A 99 16.54 16.58 -23.74
C ASP A 99 15.69 17.86 -23.74
N ASP A 100 15.31 18.31 -22.56
CA ASP A 100 14.43 19.46 -22.34
C ASP A 100 15.18 20.81 -22.42
N CYS A 101 16.02 20.97 -23.44
CA CYS A 101 16.85 22.16 -23.65
C CYS A 101 17.89 22.36 -22.54
N SER A 102 18.63 21.29 -22.21
CA SER A 102 19.73 21.37 -21.23
C SER A 102 20.78 22.39 -21.61
N SER A 103 21.27 23.15 -20.63
CA SER A 103 22.30 24.17 -20.77
C SER A 103 23.70 23.70 -20.35
N LEU A 104 23.80 22.58 -19.63
CA LEU A 104 25.07 22.02 -19.20
C LEU A 104 25.83 21.42 -20.39
N PRO A 105 27.13 21.76 -20.59
CA PRO A 105 27.87 21.46 -21.81
C PRO A 105 28.12 19.97 -22.06
N HIS A 106 28.08 19.13 -21.03
CA HIS A 106 28.30 17.69 -21.14
C HIS A 106 27.06 16.91 -21.63
N VAL A 107 25.82 17.41 -21.39
CA VAL A 107 24.60 16.65 -21.64
C VAL A 107 24.47 16.26 -23.11
N ARG A 108 24.44 17.22 -24.03
CA ARG A 108 24.27 16.93 -25.46
C ARG A 108 25.36 15.99 -26.01
N PRO A 109 26.68 16.21 -25.78
CA PRO A 109 27.71 15.28 -26.25
C PRO A 109 27.56 13.87 -25.73
N MET A 110 27.16 13.69 -24.45
CA MET A 110 26.95 12.37 -23.88
C MET A 110 25.78 11.64 -24.53
N LEU A 111 24.66 12.33 -24.74
CA LEU A 111 23.48 11.74 -25.40
C LEU A 111 23.80 11.36 -26.86
N GLU A 112 24.45 12.26 -27.63
CA GLU A 112 24.86 11.97 -29.00
C GLU A 112 25.86 10.79 -29.07
N GLU A 113 26.76 10.67 -28.09
CA GLU A 113 27.68 9.54 -27.99
C GLU A 113 26.94 8.23 -27.69
N ALA A 114 25.98 8.23 -26.75
CA ALA A 114 25.17 7.06 -26.45
C ALA A 114 24.42 6.55 -27.70
N ALA A 115 23.77 7.45 -28.46
CA ALA A 115 23.06 7.08 -29.69
C ALA A 115 24.00 6.59 -30.82
N ARG A 116 25.26 7.07 -30.87
CA ARG A 116 26.24 6.56 -31.83
C ARG A 116 26.74 5.15 -31.48
N ARG A 117 26.86 4.84 -30.20
CA ARG A 117 27.34 3.53 -29.73
C ARG A 117 26.27 2.46 -29.77
N ASP A 118 25.05 2.85 -29.48
CA ASP A 118 23.93 1.91 -29.39
C ASP A 118 22.67 2.52 -30.01
N HIS A 119 22.21 1.94 -31.11
CA HIS A 119 21.06 2.40 -31.90
C HIS A 119 19.72 2.30 -31.14
N ARG A 120 19.70 1.60 -30.00
CA ARG A 120 18.52 1.53 -29.10
C ARG A 120 18.25 2.86 -28.40
N PHE A 121 19.25 3.75 -28.28
CA PHE A 121 19.06 5.11 -27.77
C PHE A 121 18.58 6.04 -28.89
N ARG A 122 17.38 6.57 -28.72
CA ARG A 122 16.72 7.50 -29.65
C ARG A 122 16.51 8.83 -28.97
N ILE A 123 17.01 9.91 -29.54
CA ILE A 123 17.06 11.19 -28.86
C ILE A 123 16.29 12.26 -29.64
N ILE A 124 15.54 13.07 -28.90
CA ILE A 124 14.94 14.30 -29.35
C ILE A 124 15.48 15.47 -28.50
N PHE A 125 16.03 16.48 -29.15
CA PHE A 125 16.44 17.71 -28.50
C PHE A 125 15.35 18.76 -28.65
N ARG A 126 14.74 19.13 -27.52
CA ARG A 126 13.68 20.14 -27.51
C ARG A 126 14.27 21.54 -27.70
N LYS A 127 13.50 22.43 -28.34
CA LYS A 127 13.94 23.79 -28.63
C LYS A 127 13.81 24.76 -27.44
N ALA A 128 12.99 24.39 -26.46
CA ALA A 128 12.74 25.17 -25.25
C ALA A 128 12.41 24.23 -24.11
N ASN A 129 12.76 24.63 -22.87
CA ASN A 129 12.38 23.91 -21.66
C ASN A 129 10.86 23.98 -21.50
N GLY A 130 10.23 22.84 -21.24
CA GLY A 130 8.81 22.69 -21.01
C GLY A 130 8.52 21.80 -19.80
N HIS A 131 9.52 21.59 -18.98
CA HIS A 131 9.49 20.71 -17.82
C HIS A 131 9.23 19.23 -18.14
N ILE A 132 9.26 18.38 -17.09
CA ILE A 132 9.24 16.92 -17.19
C ILE A 132 8.03 16.37 -17.97
N CYS A 133 6.84 16.94 -17.82
CA CYS A 133 5.64 16.47 -18.53
C CYS A 133 5.79 16.61 -20.05
N ALA A 134 6.27 17.76 -20.50
CA ALA A 134 6.45 18.03 -21.91
C ALA A 134 7.63 17.24 -22.52
N ALA A 135 8.70 17.03 -21.75
CA ALA A 135 9.82 16.18 -22.13
C ALA A 135 9.38 14.72 -22.24
N SER A 136 8.67 14.18 -21.24
CA SER A 136 8.13 12.82 -21.26
C SER A 136 7.17 12.59 -22.42
N ASN A 137 6.32 13.57 -22.77
CA ASN A 137 5.46 13.50 -23.95
C ASN A 137 6.26 13.50 -25.26
N SER A 138 7.38 14.24 -25.32
CA SER A 138 8.27 14.21 -26.48
C SER A 138 8.96 12.84 -26.62
N ALA A 139 9.37 12.22 -25.52
CA ALA A 139 9.89 10.85 -25.52
C ALA A 139 8.81 9.84 -25.95
N LEU A 140 7.58 9.96 -25.42
CA LEU A 140 6.45 9.11 -25.81
C LEU A 140 6.11 9.23 -27.30
N ALA A 141 6.26 10.40 -27.90
CA ALA A 141 5.97 10.62 -29.31
C ALA A 141 6.90 9.83 -30.25
N ILE A 142 8.13 9.54 -29.84
CA ILE A 142 9.09 8.75 -30.62
C ILE A 142 9.15 7.27 -30.19
N ALA A 143 8.40 6.87 -29.14
CA ALA A 143 8.35 5.50 -28.65
C ALA A 143 7.59 4.57 -29.61
N ARG A 144 8.19 3.40 -29.91
CA ARG A 144 7.65 2.36 -30.80
C ARG A 144 7.18 1.12 -30.03
N GLY A 145 7.69 0.93 -28.83
CA GLY A 145 7.38 -0.23 -27.99
C GLY A 145 5.90 -0.34 -27.65
N ALA A 146 5.46 -1.56 -27.44
CA ALA A 146 4.10 -1.85 -26.95
C ALA A 146 3.89 -1.38 -25.51
N TRP A 147 4.99 -1.23 -24.76
CA TRP A 147 5.04 -0.78 -23.39
C TRP A 147 5.99 0.39 -23.22
N CYS A 148 5.64 1.30 -22.31
CA CYS A 148 6.47 2.45 -21.95
C CYS A 148 6.85 2.40 -20.48
N ALA A 149 8.13 2.29 -20.17
CA ALA A 149 8.70 2.33 -18.83
C ALA A 149 9.27 3.70 -18.51
N LEU A 150 9.21 4.16 -17.27
CA LEU A 150 9.65 5.49 -16.86
C LEU A 150 11.00 5.39 -16.14
N LEU A 151 11.96 6.22 -16.58
CA LEU A 151 13.28 6.29 -15.94
C LEU A 151 13.73 7.77 -15.88
N ASP A 152 14.10 8.23 -14.68
CA ASP A 152 14.66 9.56 -14.48
C ASP A 152 16.15 9.58 -14.90
N ASP A 153 16.66 10.76 -15.28
CA ASP A 153 18.00 10.95 -15.86
C ASP A 153 19.16 10.87 -14.85
N ASP A 154 18.83 10.69 -13.57
CA ASP A 154 19.78 10.58 -12.47
C ASP A 154 19.68 9.23 -11.69
N ASP A 155 18.77 8.35 -12.10
CA ASP A 155 18.53 7.06 -11.47
C ASP A 155 19.10 5.88 -12.28
N ILE A 156 19.09 4.67 -11.71
CA ILE A 156 19.58 3.47 -12.38
C ILE A 156 18.63 2.30 -12.26
N LEU A 157 18.61 1.46 -13.30
CA LEU A 157 17.88 0.19 -13.29
C LEU A 157 18.79 -0.95 -12.87
N ALA A 158 18.21 -1.95 -12.17
CA ALA A 158 18.87 -3.22 -11.97
C ALA A 158 19.15 -3.91 -13.32
N PRO A 159 20.24 -4.68 -13.46
CA PRO A 159 20.62 -5.28 -14.74
C PRO A 159 19.56 -6.15 -15.40
N GLU A 160 18.69 -6.79 -14.60
CA GLU A 160 17.62 -7.67 -15.06
C GLU A 160 16.24 -6.98 -15.13
N ALA A 161 16.16 -5.67 -14.89
CA ALA A 161 14.89 -4.96 -14.76
C ALA A 161 13.98 -5.11 -15.99
N LEU A 162 14.51 -4.90 -17.17
CA LEU A 162 13.71 -5.02 -18.41
C LEU A 162 13.38 -6.47 -18.77
N ALA A 163 14.21 -7.44 -18.39
CA ALA A 163 13.90 -8.86 -18.54
C ALA A 163 12.73 -9.28 -17.64
N GLU A 164 12.73 -8.86 -16.37
CA GLU A 164 11.65 -9.12 -15.42
C GLU A 164 10.33 -8.48 -15.88
N MET A 165 10.38 -7.24 -16.38
CA MET A 165 9.20 -6.55 -16.95
C MET A 165 8.67 -7.26 -18.19
N ALA A 166 9.54 -7.69 -19.12
CA ALA A 166 9.13 -8.41 -20.32
C ALA A 166 8.50 -9.77 -20.00
N ARG A 167 9.03 -10.45 -18.99
CA ARG A 167 8.44 -11.70 -18.48
C ARG A 167 7.07 -11.47 -17.89
N ALA A 168 6.90 -10.43 -17.06
CA ALA A 168 5.60 -10.09 -16.48
C ALA A 168 4.54 -9.78 -17.54
N VAL A 169 4.92 -9.15 -18.65
CA VAL A 169 4.02 -8.92 -19.80
C VAL A 169 3.49 -10.23 -20.38
N GLN A 170 4.31 -11.26 -20.43
CA GLN A 170 3.88 -12.56 -20.96
C GLN A 170 3.02 -13.34 -19.98
N GLU A 171 3.34 -13.26 -18.69
CA GLU A 171 2.58 -13.90 -17.62
C GLU A 171 1.21 -13.25 -17.42
N HIS A 172 1.10 -11.94 -17.72
CA HIS A 172 -0.10 -11.14 -17.53
C HIS A 172 -0.45 -10.29 -18.79
N PRO A 173 -0.81 -10.91 -19.91
CA PRO A 173 -1.09 -10.20 -21.16
C PRO A 173 -2.29 -9.25 -21.07
N GLU A 174 -3.17 -9.46 -20.09
CA GLU A 174 -4.33 -8.60 -19.80
C GLU A 174 -3.95 -7.31 -19.04
N ALA A 175 -2.74 -7.21 -18.50
CA ALA A 175 -2.33 -6.05 -17.70
C ALA A 175 -2.25 -4.76 -18.54
N GLU A 176 -2.44 -3.63 -17.88
CA GLU A 176 -2.30 -2.28 -18.44
C GLU A 176 -1.15 -1.51 -17.80
N ALA A 177 -0.70 -1.94 -16.62
CA ALA A 177 0.47 -1.40 -15.96
C ALA A 177 1.20 -2.47 -15.14
N PHE A 178 2.51 -2.29 -15.03
CA PHE A 178 3.39 -3.00 -14.10
C PHE A 178 4.17 -2.01 -13.26
N PHE A 179 4.51 -2.38 -12.05
CA PHE A 179 5.40 -1.61 -11.20
C PHE A 179 6.19 -2.54 -10.27
N SER A 180 7.41 -2.13 -9.93
CA SER A 180 8.28 -2.95 -9.08
C SER A 180 8.53 -2.30 -7.73
N ASP A 181 9.19 -3.04 -6.84
CA ASP A 181 9.84 -2.48 -5.66
C ASP A 181 11.02 -1.60 -6.07
N GLU A 182 11.43 -0.72 -5.18
CA GLU A 182 12.57 0.17 -5.35
C GLU A 182 13.40 0.26 -4.08
N ASP A 183 14.64 0.71 -4.20
CA ASP A 183 15.45 1.15 -3.06
C ASP A 183 16.10 2.50 -3.35
N GLN A 184 16.82 3.04 -2.37
CA GLN A 184 17.56 4.28 -2.55
C GLN A 184 19.05 3.99 -2.66
N ILE A 185 19.73 4.74 -3.54
CA ILE A 185 21.18 4.70 -3.68
C ILE A 185 21.81 6.07 -3.37
N TRP A 186 22.99 6.02 -2.83
CA TRP A 186 23.82 7.20 -2.60
C TRP A 186 25.30 6.84 -2.63
N ARG A 187 26.15 7.84 -2.91
CA ARG A 187 27.60 7.64 -2.87
C ARG A 187 28.14 7.95 -1.49
N ASP A 188 28.89 7.01 -0.96
CA ASP A 188 29.66 7.24 0.26
C ASP A 188 30.83 8.18 -0.02
N GLY A 189 30.93 9.26 0.74
CA GLY A 189 31.95 10.30 0.56
C GLY A 189 33.39 9.85 0.87
N GLU A 190 33.56 8.80 1.67
CA GLU A 190 34.88 8.29 2.06
C GLU A 190 35.38 7.19 1.11
N SER A 191 34.55 6.21 0.82
CA SER A 191 34.94 5.06 -0.02
C SER A 191 34.65 5.28 -1.51
N GLY A 192 33.79 6.21 -1.86
CA GLY A 192 33.27 6.38 -3.22
C GLY A 192 32.34 5.26 -3.69
N ALA A 193 32.01 4.31 -2.81
CA ALA A 193 31.13 3.19 -3.11
C ALA A 193 29.68 3.64 -3.23
N THR A 194 28.89 3.00 -4.10
CA THR A 194 27.44 3.12 -4.12
C THR A 194 26.85 2.25 -3.02
N LEU A 195 26.13 2.89 -2.10
CA LEU A 195 25.44 2.22 -1.00
C LEU A 195 23.94 2.18 -1.30
N HIS A 196 23.27 1.14 -0.80
CA HIS A 196 21.84 0.90 -0.95
C HIS A 196 21.16 0.94 0.42
N ASP A 197 20.03 1.63 0.52
CA ASP A 197 19.20 1.65 1.71
C ASP A 197 17.71 1.93 1.40
N ASN A 198 16.90 2.00 2.44
CA ASN A 198 15.47 2.36 2.38
C ASN A 198 14.67 1.64 1.28
N PRO A 199 14.69 0.29 1.22
CA PRO A 199 13.85 -0.41 0.27
C PRO A 199 12.37 -0.10 0.51
N LEU A 200 11.66 0.19 -0.57
CA LEU A 200 10.22 0.34 -0.59
C LEU A 200 9.59 -0.92 -1.18
N PHE A 201 9.16 -1.83 -0.29
CA PHE A 201 8.42 -3.03 -0.67
C PHE A 201 6.95 -2.69 -0.81
N LYS A 202 6.44 -2.74 -2.02
CA LYS A 202 5.10 -2.27 -2.39
C LYS A 202 4.08 -3.41 -2.30
N PRO A 203 2.80 -3.11 -2.00
CA PRO A 203 1.71 -4.07 -2.15
C PRO A 203 1.30 -4.18 -3.63
N GLU A 204 0.40 -5.10 -3.94
CA GLU A 204 -0.39 -5.02 -5.18
C GLU A 204 -1.11 -3.66 -5.28
N CYS A 205 -1.54 -3.30 -6.48
CA CYS A 205 -2.20 -2.01 -6.70
C CYS A 205 -3.41 -1.85 -5.78
N ASP A 206 -3.32 -0.91 -4.87
CA ASP A 206 -4.37 -0.55 -3.92
C ASP A 206 -4.89 0.86 -4.23
N PRO A 207 -6.14 1.00 -4.70
CA PRO A 207 -6.72 2.29 -5.06
C PRO A 207 -6.75 3.31 -3.92
N ASP A 208 -7.01 2.87 -2.68
CA ASP A 208 -7.09 3.78 -1.54
C ASP A 208 -5.69 4.26 -1.13
N LEU A 209 -4.70 3.35 -1.21
CA LEU A 209 -3.31 3.70 -0.99
C LEU A 209 -2.82 4.67 -2.07
N LEU A 210 -3.12 4.40 -3.34
CA LEU A 210 -2.74 5.25 -4.46
C LEU A 210 -3.45 6.63 -4.39
N LEU A 211 -4.68 6.69 -3.89
CA LEU A 211 -5.36 7.96 -3.60
C LEU A 211 -4.68 8.72 -2.45
N GLY A 212 -4.11 8.04 -1.47
CA GLY A 212 -3.40 8.64 -0.34
C GLY A 212 -1.98 9.10 -0.65
N CYS A 213 -1.27 8.39 -1.51
CA CYS A 213 0.11 8.68 -1.94
C CYS A 213 0.45 8.00 -3.26
N ASN A 214 1.56 8.41 -3.87
CA ASN A 214 2.13 7.68 -5.02
C ASN A 214 2.84 6.40 -4.54
N CYS A 215 2.09 5.32 -4.35
CA CYS A 215 2.64 4.03 -3.94
C CYS A 215 3.26 3.23 -5.10
N ILE A 216 3.03 3.62 -6.35
CA ILE A 216 3.65 3.02 -7.54
C ILE A 216 5.06 3.58 -7.73
N SER A 217 5.23 4.91 -7.69
CA SER A 217 6.51 5.61 -7.82
C SER A 217 7.39 5.01 -8.95
N HIS A 218 8.53 4.44 -8.65
CA HIS A 218 9.45 3.77 -9.56
C HIS A 218 9.42 2.24 -9.31
N PHE A 219 9.57 1.35 -10.20
CA PHE A 219 9.71 1.48 -11.63
C PHE A 219 8.36 1.21 -12.29
N GLY A 220 7.69 2.26 -12.79
CA GLY A 220 6.39 2.14 -13.44
C GLY A 220 6.53 1.85 -14.94
N MET A 221 5.76 0.88 -15.47
CA MET A 221 5.64 0.57 -16.88
C MET A 221 4.17 0.46 -17.27
N TYR A 222 3.79 1.07 -18.38
CA TYR A 222 2.41 1.21 -18.82
C TYR A 222 2.25 0.78 -20.27
N ARG A 223 1.09 0.23 -20.63
CA ARG A 223 0.78 -0.09 -22.03
C ARG A 223 0.77 1.19 -22.88
N ALA A 224 1.55 1.21 -23.96
CA ALA A 224 1.75 2.42 -24.78
C ALA A 224 0.44 2.92 -25.41
N SER A 225 -0.48 2.02 -25.80
CA SER A 225 -1.79 2.40 -26.32
C SER A 225 -2.63 3.13 -25.28
N THR A 226 -2.63 2.67 -24.02
CA THR A 226 -3.34 3.30 -22.91
C THR A 226 -2.77 4.67 -22.59
N LEU A 227 -1.43 4.81 -22.54
CA LEU A 227 -0.81 6.13 -22.37
C LEU A 227 -1.26 7.12 -23.45
N ARG A 228 -1.24 6.69 -24.73
CA ARG A 228 -1.64 7.55 -25.85
C ARG A 228 -3.12 7.90 -25.79
N GLN A 229 -4.00 6.96 -25.47
CA GLN A 229 -5.44 7.20 -25.28
C GLN A 229 -5.73 8.21 -24.17
N LEU A 230 -4.95 8.16 -23.08
CA LEU A 230 -5.05 9.09 -21.96
C LEU A 230 -4.41 10.46 -22.24
N GLY A 231 -3.79 10.64 -23.45
CA GLY A 231 -3.15 11.89 -23.83
C GLY A 231 -1.77 12.11 -23.22
N GLY A 232 -1.12 11.05 -22.71
CA GLY A 232 0.21 11.13 -22.11
C GLY A 232 0.23 11.83 -20.75
N PHE A 233 1.29 12.57 -20.48
CA PHE A 233 1.52 13.33 -19.24
C PHE A 233 0.85 14.70 -19.30
N ARG A 234 0.07 15.06 -18.30
CA ARG A 234 -0.64 16.34 -18.25
C ARG A 234 0.29 17.47 -17.81
N ILE A 235 0.35 18.54 -18.59
CA ILE A 235 1.04 19.79 -18.23
C ILE A 235 0.36 20.38 -16.99
N GLY A 236 1.16 20.90 -16.06
CA GLY A 236 0.68 21.44 -14.78
C GLY A 236 0.70 20.43 -13.64
N TYR A 237 1.17 19.20 -13.89
CA TYR A 237 1.35 18.15 -12.85
C TYR A 237 2.84 17.79 -12.64
N GLU A 238 3.73 18.68 -13.02
CA GLU A 238 5.17 18.52 -12.85
C GLU A 238 5.52 18.22 -11.38
N GLY A 239 6.36 17.20 -11.20
CA GLY A 239 6.73 16.67 -9.88
C GLY A 239 5.73 15.68 -9.26
N ALA A 240 4.61 15.43 -9.95
CA ALA A 240 3.64 14.37 -9.62
C ALA A 240 2.97 13.82 -10.89
N GLN A 241 3.63 13.96 -12.03
CA GLN A 241 3.14 13.53 -13.35
C GLN A 241 2.94 12.02 -13.45
N ASP A 242 3.76 11.27 -12.77
CA ASP A 242 3.70 9.82 -12.64
C ASP A 242 2.51 9.38 -11.77
N HIS A 243 2.27 10.07 -10.66
CA HIS A 243 1.10 9.84 -9.81
C HIS A 243 -0.22 10.16 -10.53
N ASP A 244 -0.28 11.31 -11.22
CA ASP A 244 -1.41 11.68 -12.07
C ASP A 244 -1.69 10.62 -13.14
N LEU A 245 -0.62 10.15 -13.81
CA LEU A 245 -0.72 9.09 -14.81
C LEU A 245 -1.25 7.79 -14.21
N ALA A 246 -0.68 7.34 -13.09
CA ALA A 246 -1.07 6.12 -12.40
C ALA A 246 -2.57 6.14 -12.00
N LEU A 247 -3.06 7.27 -11.47
CA LEU A 247 -4.47 7.45 -11.13
C LEU A 247 -5.38 7.38 -12.36
N ARG A 248 -4.99 7.99 -13.50
CA ARG A 248 -5.75 7.91 -14.74
C ARG A 248 -5.73 6.50 -15.36
N VAL A 249 -4.65 5.78 -15.24
CA VAL A 249 -4.57 4.37 -15.65
C VAL A 249 -5.46 3.51 -14.75
N LEU A 250 -5.46 3.76 -13.43
CA LEU A 250 -6.37 3.11 -12.49
C LEU A 250 -7.85 3.32 -12.88
N GLU A 251 -8.22 4.54 -13.27
CA GLU A 251 -9.58 4.87 -13.73
C GLU A 251 -9.96 4.10 -15.01
N ALA A 252 -9.05 4.02 -15.96
CA ALA A 252 -9.29 3.40 -17.26
C ALA A 252 -9.30 1.87 -17.21
N ALA A 253 -8.45 1.28 -16.39
CA ALA A 253 -8.17 -0.16 -16.41
C ALA A 253 -8.67 -0.92 -15.18
N GLY A 254 -8.78 -0.25 -14.04
CA GLY A 254 -9.03 -0.87 -12.74
C GLY A 254 -7.76 -1.48 -12.11
N ALA A 255 -7.77 -1.58 -10.78
CA ALA A 255 -6.61 -2.06 -10.00
C ALA A 255 -6.16 -3.48 -10.38
N GLY A 256 -7.08 -4.37 -10.74
CA GLY A 256 -6.76 -5.75 -11.11
C GLY A 256 -5.93 -5.89 -12.40
N ARG A 257 -5.80 -4.82 -13.20
CA ARG A 257 -4.96 -4.77 -14.40
C ARG A 257 -3.66 -3.99 -14.20
N MET A 258 -3.37 -3.56 -12.98
CA MET A 258 -2.11 -2.95 -12.56
C MET A 258 -1.37 -3.92 -11.65
N ARG A 259 -0.29 -4.53 -12.16
CA ARG A 259 0.39 -5.66 -11.51
C ARG A 259 1.68 -5.25 -10.84
N HIS A 260 1.87 -5.71 -9.63
CA HIS A 260 3.12 -5.54 -8.89
C HIS A 260 4.11 -6.66 -9.22
N ILE A 261 5.37 -6.28 -9.48
CA ILE A 261 6.49 -7.19 -9.60
C ILE A 261 7.30 -7.07 -8.31
N PRO A 262 7.25 -8.06 -7.42
CA PRO A 262 7.89 -7.99 -6.11
C PRO A 262 9.41 -8.22 -6.22
N ARG A 263 10.09 -7.29 -6.86
CA ARG A 263 11.53 -7.25 -7.10
C ARG A 263 12.01 -5.82 -7.00
N VAL A 264 13.18 -5.59 -6.39
CA VAL A 264 13.83 -4.27 -6.38
C VAL A 264 14.53 -4.09 -7.72
N LEU A 265 13.84 -3.46 -8.69
CA LEU A 265 14.32 -3.29 -10.06
C LEU A 265 14.77 -1.86 -10.37
N TYR A 266 14.53 -0.93 -9.47
CA TYR A 266 14.83 0.49 -9.60
C TYR A 266 15.60 0.99 -8.39
N HIS A 267 16.63 1.80 -8.62
CA HIS A 267 17.48 2.39 -7.60
C HIS A 267 17.40 3.91 -7.68
N TRP A 268 16.61 4.49 -6.78
CA TRP A 268 16.37 5.92 -6.70
C TRP A 268 17.54 6.66 -6.07
N ARG A 269 18.16 7.58 -6.82
CA ARG A 269 19.34 8.29 -6.34
C ARG A 269 19.01 9.39 -5.37
N ARG A 270 19.68 9.38 -4.23
CA ARG A 270 19.60 10.40 -3.20
C ARG A 270 20.75 11.41 -3.36
N HIS A 271 20.39 12.67 -3.62
CA HIS A 271 21.33 13.79 -3.67
C HIS A 271 20.67 15.09 -3.20
N THR A 272 21.43 16.18 -3.02
CA THR A 272 20.96 17.44 -2.43
C THR A 272 19.82 18.13 -3.21
N GLY A 273 19.63 17.81 -4.48
CA GLY A 273 18.56 18.34 -5.36
C GLY A 273 17.37 17.39 -5.53
N SER A 274 17.47 16.15 -4.97
CA SER A 274 16.42 15.16 -5.14
C SER A 274 15.29 15.34 -4.11
N THR A 275 14.07 14.95 -4.49
CA THR A 275 12.92 14.92 -3.58
C THR A 275 13.04 13.85 -2.49
N SER A 276 13.90 12.83 -2.68
CA SER A 276 14.16 11.76 -1.71
C SER A 276 14.81 12.22 -0.42
N GLY A 277 15.57 13.32 -0.46
CA GLY A 277 16.33 13.81 0.71
C GLY A 277 15.66 14.96 1.48
N ASN A 278 14.74 15.72 0.88
CA ASN A 278 14.11 16.87 1.53
C ASN A 278 12.78 17.25 0.86
N LEU A 279 11.69 16.99 1.58
CA LEU A 279 10.33 17.32 1.18
C LEU A 279 10.05 18.82 0.95
N GLY A 280 10.93 19.69 1.48
CA GLY A 280 10.85 21.14 1.30
C GLY A 280 11.44 21.65 -0.02
N VAL A 281 12.15 20.81 -0.77
CA VAL A 281 12.89 21.26 -1.97
C VAL A 281 11.95 21.57 -3.15
N LYS A 282 10.82 20.86 -3.27
CA LYS A 282 9.86 21.03 -4.37
C LYS A 282 8.41 21.20 -3.87
N PRO A 283 8.04 22.37 -3.31
CA PRO A 283 6.67 22.60 -2.83
C PRO A 283 5.60 22.37 -3.91
N TYR A 284 5.90 22.69 -5.16
CA TYR A 284 5.02 22.51 -6.32
C TYR A 284 4.64 21.04 -6.57
N ALA A 285 5.55 20.09 -6.29
CA ALA A 285 5.28 18.66 -6.44
C ALA A 285 4.17 18.18 -5.48
N ARG A 286 4.16 18.69 -4.24
CA ARG A 286 3.11 18.41 -3.26
C ARG A 286 1.76 18.96 -3.70
N GLU A 287 1.73 20.18 -4.24
CA GLU A 287 0.50 20.79 -4.76
C GLU A 287 -0.01 20.03 -5.99
N ALA A 288 0.89 19.65 -6.91
CA ALA A 288 0.56 18.85 -8.08
C ALA A 288 -0.01 17.48 -7.69
N SER A 289 0.61 16.80 -6.72
CA SER A 289 0.13 15.51 -6.21
C SER A 289 -1.25 15.64 -5.56
N LEU A 290 -1.49 16.69 -4.75
CA LEU A 290 -2.81 16.92 -4.17
C LEU A 290 -3.86 17.23 -5.25
N ARG A 291 -3.51 18.00 -6.27
CA ARG A 291 -4.38 18.29 -7.41
C ARG A 291 -4.74 17.02 -8.18
N ALA A 292 -3.75 16.17 -8.51
CA ALA A 292 -3.96 14.89 -9.21
C ALA A 292 -4.96 14.01 -8.47
N ARG A 293 -4.84 13.91 -7.14
CA ARG A 293 -5.75 13.14 -6.29
C ARG A 293 -7.15 13.73 -6.20
N LYS A 294 -7.27 15.06 -6.12
CA LYS A 294 -8.57 15.75 -6.14
C LYS A 294 -9.28 15.52 -7.46
N ASP A 295 -8.58 15.69 -8.58
CA ASP A 295 -9.13 15.44 -9.90
C ASP A 295 -9.58 13.98 -10.08
N HIS A 296 -8.77 13.03 -9.56
CA HIS A 296 -9.15 11.63 -9.57
C HIS A 296 -10.42 11.38 -8.75
N ALA A 297 -10.48 11.91 -7.53
CA ALA A 297 -11.65 11.77 -6.66
C ALA A 297 -12.91 12.35 -7.32
N GLU A 298 -12.80 13.51 -7.97
CA GLU A 298 -13.90 14.15 -8.69
C GLU A 298 -14.36 13.30 -9.88
N ARG A 299 -13.45 12.85 -10.76
CA ARG A 299 -13.78 11.99 -11.91
C ARG A 299 -14.38 10.65 -11.51
N SER A 300 -13.93 10.10 -10.39
CA SER A 300 -14.39 8.82 -9.84
C SER A 300 -15.62 8.94 -8.94
N GLY A 301 -16.13 10.15 -8.71
CA GLY A 301 -17.28 10.39 -7.83
C GLY A 301 -17.00 10.08 -6.35
N ILE A 302 -15.73 10.15 -5.92
CA ILE A 302 -15.32 9.87 -4.55
C ILE A 302 -15.39 11.14 -3.73
N SER A 303 -16.31 11.19 -2.76
CA SER A 303 -16.41 12.30 -1.82
C SER A 303 -15.40 12.15 -0.68
N VAL A 304 -14.30 12.90 -0.72
CA VAL A 304 -13.19 12.77 0.24
C VAL A 304 -12.57 14.11 0.59
N ILE A 305 -12.20 14.28 1.86
CA ILE A 305 -11.35 15.38 2.34
C ILE A 305 -9.92 14.84 2.49
N PHE A 306 -8.98 15.55 1.89
CA PHE A 306 -7.55 15.24 2.00
C PHE A 306 -6.97 15.94 3.24
N GLU A 307 -6.67 15.17 4.28
CA GLU A 307 -6.11 15.66 5.54
C GLU A 307 -4.57 15.73 5.41
N THR A 308 -4.06 16.83 4.87
CA THR A 308 -2.61 17.03 4.70
C THR A 308 -1.95 17.38 6.03
N ARG A 309 -0.79 16.77 6.32
CA ARG A 309 0.04 17.10 7.47
C ARG A 309 1.26 17.91 7.00
N PRO A 310 1.63 19.01 7.67
CA PRO A 310 2.92 19.66 7.45
C PRO A 310 4.04 18.62 7.60
N GLN A 311 5.04 18.63 6.75
CA GLN A 311 6.20 17.72 6.80
C GLN A 311 5.92 16.23 6.48
N SER A 312 4.74 15.86 5.96
CA SER A 312 4.44 14.50 5.52
C SER A 312 4.14 14.44 4.03
N VAL A 313 4.70 13.45 3.33
CA VAL A 313 4.29 13.09 1.95
C VAL A 313 2.93 12.40 1.94
N TYR A 314 2.54 11.85 3.08
CA TYR A 314 1.31 11.10 3.24
C TYR A 314 0.14 12.02 3.56
N THR A 315 -1.00 11.73 2.96
CA THR A 315 -2.24 12.47 3.17
C THR A 315 -3.29 11.52 3.72
N GLY A 316 -3.85 11.86 4.86
CA GLY A 316 -5.01 11.13 5.39
C GLY A 316 -6.22 11.32 4.48
N LEU A 317 -7.04 10.28 4.37
CA LEU A 317 -8.28 10.29 3.61
C LEU A 317 -9.46 10.26 4.59
N ARG A 318 -10.29 11.30 4.54
CA ARG A 318 -11.57 11.32 5.24
C ARG A 318 -12.68 11.27 4.22
N PHE A 319 -13.22 10.09 3.99
CA PHE A 319 -14.36 9.89 3.10
C PHE A 319 -15.61 10.52 3.72
N LEU A 320 -16.41 11.17 2.89
CA LEU A 320 -17.66 11.81 3.32
C LEU A 320 -18.85 10.89 3.07
N PRO A 321 -19.81 10.81 4.01
CA PRO A 321 -21.02 10.03 3.82
C PRO A 321 -21.80 10.49 2.58
N PRO A 322 -22.42 9.55 1.83
CA PRO A 322 -23.27 9.90 0.71
C PRO A 322 -24.58 10.58 1.19
N ALA A 323 -25.18 11.35 0.29
CA ALA A 323 -26.51 11.91 0.51
C ALA A 323 -27.56 11.12 -0.30
N PRO A 324 -28.70 10.71 0.31
CA PRO A 324 -29.05 10.84 1.73
C PRO A 324 -28.23 9.95 2.64
N LEU A 325 -28.01 10.40 3.90
CA LEU A 325 -27.24 9.63 4.88
C LEU A 325 -27.79 8.20 5.02
N PRO A 326 -26.96 7.14 4.89
CA PRO A 326 -27.36 5.76 5.17
C PRO A 326 -27.76 5.58 6.63
N ALA A 327 -28.66 4.64 6.91
CA ALA A 327 -28.96 4.26 8.28
C ALA A 327 -27.89 3.33 8.83
N LEU A 328 -27.36 3.65 10.01
CA LEU A 328 -26.32 2.88 10.72
C LEU A 328 -26.93 2.16 11.92
N SER A 329 -26.69 0.85 12.02
CA SER A 329 -26.92 0.07 13.24
C SER A 329 -25.59 -0.09 13.97
N LEU A 330 -25.46 0.59 15.11
CA LEU A 330 -24.33 0.41 16.03
C LEU A 330 -24.63 -0.75 16.97
N CYS A 331 -23.94 -1.84 16.80
CA CYS A 331 -24.06 -3.06 17.59
C CYS A 331 -22.97 -3.09 18.66
N ILE A 332 -23.31 -2.84 19.91
CA ILE A 332 -22.42 -3.01 21.06
C ILE A 332 -22.58 -4.43 21.62
N LEU A 333 -21.51 -5.19 21.57
CA LEU A 333 -21.47 -6.58 22.01
C LEU A 333 -20.88 -6.65 23.42
N LEU A 334 -21.65 -7.16 24.37
CA LEU A 334 -21.32 -7.16 25.78
C LEU A 334 -21.33 -8.57 26.36
N ASP A 335 -20.21 -8.99 26.93
CA ASP A 335 -20.16 -10.19 27.80
C ASP A 335 -20.40 -9.76 29.26
N LEU A 336 -21.49 -10.18 29.83
CA LEU A 336 -21.85 -9.83 31.21
C LEU A 336 -20.86 -10.39 32.26
N GLN A 337 -20.09 -11.40 31.92
CA GLN A 337 -19.04 -11.94 32.79
C GLN A 337 -17.90 -10.94 32.99
N GLU A 338 -17.73 -10.03 32.05
CA GLU A 338 -16.67 -9.00 32.10
C GLU A 338 -16.95 -7.88 33.10
N PHE A 339 -18.17 -7.77 33.65
CA PHE A 339 -18.43 -6.89 34.79
C PHE A 339 -17.63 -7.37 36.01
N GLY A 340 -16.69 -6.54 36.44
CA GLY A 340 -15.72 -6.82 37.48
C GLY A 340 -14.33 -7.19 37.00
N GLU A 341 -14.17 -7.65 35.75
CA GLU A 341 -12.86 -7.90 35.14
C GLU A 341 -12.33 -6.68 34.39
N VAL A 342 -13.22 -5.96 33.69
CA VAL A 342 -12.86 -4.74 32.93
C VAL A 342 -13.18 -3.51 33.79
N PRO A 343 -12.17 -2.74 34.20
CA PRO A 343 -12.39 -1.52 34.98
C PRO A 343 -13.34 -0.56 34.26
N ASP A 344 -14.36 -0.08 34.98
CA ASP A 344 -15.36 0.89 34.51
C ASP A 344 -15.98 0.53 33.14
N LEU A 345 -16.37 -0.74 32.97
CA LEU A 345 -16.95 -1.21 31.71
C LEU A 345 -18.14 -0.35 31.25
N ALA A 346 -19.01 0.05 32.15
CA ALA A 346 -20.17 0.88 31.85
C ALA A 346 -19.77 2.29 31.36
N GLY A 347 -18.80 2.92 31.99
CA GLY A 347 -18.25 4.22 31.54
C GLY A 347 -17.59 4.10 30.19
N ARG A 348 -16.90 3.00 29.92
CA ARG A 348 -16.30 2.74 28.61
C ARG A 348 -17.35 2.54 27.51
N VAL A 349 -18.44 1.79 27.79
CA VAL A 349 -19.57 1.66 26.85
C VAL A 349 -20.21 3.02 26.58
N ARG A 350 -20.41 3.83 27.61
CA ARG A 350 -20.91 5.21 27.48
C ARG A 350 -20.00 6.04 26.56
N ALA A 351 -18.72 6.03 26.80
CA ALA A 351 -17.75 6.76 25.99
C ALA A 351 -17.75 6.30 24.51
N ALA A 352 -17.93 5.00 24.27
CA ALA A 352 -18.05 4.46 22.91
C ALA A 352 -19.32 4.98 22.23
N LEU A 353 -20.44 5.01 22.94
CA LEU A 353 -21.73 5.51 22.43
C LEU A 353 -21.69 7.01 22.11
N GLU A 354 -21.04 7.81 22.95
CA GLU A 354 -20.86 9.26 22.75
C GLU A 354 -19.99 9.54 21.54
N ARG A 355 -18.89 8.81 21.39
CA ARG A 355 -17.93 9.01 20.30
C ARG A 355 -18.37 8.41 18.96
N ALA A 356 -19.23 7.41 18.96
CA ALA A 356 -19.83 6.89 17.73
C ALA A 356 -21.12 7.61 17.35
N ALA A 357 -21.21 8.94 17.60
CA ALA A 357 -22.37 9.74 17.24
C ALA A 357 -22.58 9.77 15.71
N TYR A 358 -23.84 9.61 15.29
CA TYR A 358 -24.24 9.63 13.89
C TYR A 358 -25.72 9.98 13.77
N ALA A 359 -26.11 10.85 12.83
CA ALA A 359 -27.46 11.43 12.77
C ALA A 359 -28.56 10.39 12.52
N LYS A 360 -28.30 9.38 11.68
CA LYS A 360 -29.23 8.27 11.39
C LYS A 360 -28.76 6.96 12.04
N ARG A 361 -28.52 6.97 13.36
CA ARG A 361 -28.05 5.81 14.10
C ARG A 361 -29.20 5.20 14.91
N GLU A 362 -29.36 3.88 14.81
CA GLU A 362 -29.94 3.08 15.88
C GLU A 362 -28.82 2.42 16.69
N THR A 363 -29.06 2.13 17.95
CA THR A 363 -28.09 1.49 18.84
C THR A 363 -28.69 0.23 19.41
N ILE A 364 -27.95 -0.86 19.30
CA ILE A 364 -28.29 -2.18 19.79
C ILE A 364 -27.24 -2.58 20.81
N LEU A 365 -27.67 -2.78 22.05
CA LEU A 365 -26.89 -3.44 23.09
C LEU A 365 -27.26 -4.92 23.10
N CYS A 366 -26.32 -5.78 22.75
CA CYS A 366 -26.53 -7.21 22.72
C CYS A 366 -25.61 -7.86 23.76
N CYS A 367 -26.23 -8.51 24.75
CA CYS A 367 -25.57 -9.07 25.93
C CYS A 367 -25.58 -10.57 25.90
N ARG A 368 -24.51 -11.23 26.37
CA ARG A 368 -24.43 -12.66 26.60
C ARG A 368 -23.90 -12.95 28.02
N GLY A 369 -24.10 -14.19 28.45
CA GLY A 369 -23.59 -14.67 29.73
C GLY A 369 -24.39 -14.17 30.94
N CYS A 370 -23.84 -14.40 32.12
CA CYS A 370 -24.43 -13.98 33.39
C CYS A 370 -23.47 -13.10 34.15
N THR A 371 -23.97 -12.01 34.71
CA THR A 371 -23.18 -11.13 35.57
C THR A 371 -22.71 -11.86 36.81
N PRO A 372 -21.43 -11.76 37.22
CA PRO A 372 -20.91 -12.31 38.47
C PRO A 372 -21.74 -11.84 39.66
N SER A 373 -21.94 -12.70 40.65
CA SER A 373 -22.88 -12.54 41.78
C SER A 373 -22.72 -11.23 42.58
N GLY A 374 -21.52 -10.63 42.59
CA GLY A 374 -21.27 -9.34 43.25
C GLY A 374 -21.67 -8.10 42.47
N TYR A 375 -21.90 -8.22 41.15
CA TYR A 375 -22.06 -7.07 40.22
C TYR A 375 -23.45 -7.01 39.58
N ALA A 376 -24.34 -7.99 39.80
CA ALA A 376 -25.61 -8.09 39.09
C ALA A 376 -26.48 -6.81 39.17
N ARG A 377 -26.70 -6.28 40.37
CA ARG A 377 -27.50 -5.06 40.57
C ARG A 377 -26.85 -3.80 40.00
N GLU A 378 -25.53 -3.75 39.97
CA GLU A 378 -24.77 -2.63 39.40
C GLU A 378 -24.84 -2.67 37.87
N ALA A 379 -24.59 -3.83 37.27
CA ALA A 379 -24.69 -4.04 35.83
C ALA A 379 -26.09 -3.67 35.31
N GLU A 380 -27.15 -4.17 35.99
CA GLU A 380 -28.54 -3.88 35.61
C GLU A 380 -28.84 -2.37 35.61
N ARG A 381 -28.48 -1.67 36.68
CA ARG A 381 -28.65 -0.20 36.76
C ARG A 381 -27.87 0.54 35.69
N HIS A 382 -26.65 0.10 35.34
CA HIS A 382 -25.86 0.70 34.30
C HIS A 382 -26.45 0.49 32.91
N LEU A 383 -26.92 -0.71 32.61
CA LEU A 383 -27.59 -1.04 31.35
C LEU A 383 -28.89 -0.25 31.18
N GLU A 384 -29.72 -0.16 32.23
CA GLU A 384 -30.96 0.64 32.23
C GLU A 384 -30.66 2.13 31.92
N ARG A 385 -29.61 2.71 32.53
CA ARG A 385 -29.18 4.09 32.23
C ARG A 385 -28.71 4.25 30.81
N LEU A 386 -27.90 3.33 30.28
CA LEU A 386 -27.44 3.37 28.89
C LEU A 386 -28.61 3.29 27.91
N VAL A 387 -29.59 2.42 28.19
CA VAL A 387 -30.82 2.32 27.38
C VAL A 387 -31.60 3.64 27.39
N ALA A 388 -31.78 4.24 28.56
CA ALA A 388 -32.52 5.51 28.69
C ALA A 388 -31.78 6.69 28.01
N ASP A 389 -30.49 6.87 28.32
CA ASP A 389 -29.70 8.02 27.86
C ASP A 389 -29.46 8.02 26.35
N PHE A 390 -29.24 6.84 25.76
CA PHE A 390 -28.89 6.69 24.33
C PHE A 390 -30.02 6.09 23.48
N ARG A 391 -31.19 5.82 24.07
CA ARG A 391 -32.35 5.16 23.42
C ARG A 391 -31.95 3.85 22.73
N CYS A 392 -31.11 3.04 23.40
CA CYS A 392 -30.66 1.76 22.89
C CYS A 392 -31.77 0.71 22.99
N ARG A 393 -31.77 -0.25 22.06
CA ARG A 393 -32.51 -1.52 22.23
C ARG A 393 -31.58 -2.51 22.89
N LEU A 394 -32.03 -3.12 23.98
CA LEU A 394 -31.26 -4.11 24.77
C LEU A 394 -31.80 -5.51 24.52
N PHE A 395 -30.89 -6.44 24.19
CA PHE A 395 -31.18 -7.84 23.98
C PHE A 395 -30.24 -8.70 24.85
N HIS A 396 -30.77 -9.75 25.42
CA HIS A 396 -30.03 -10.78 26.14
C HIS A 396 -30.10 -12.07 25.33
N GLU A 397 -28.99 -12.56 24.84
CA GLU A 397 -28.92 -13.65 23.88
C GLU A 397 -28.10 -14.82 24.44
N PRO A 398 -28.68 -16.03 24.45
CA PRO A 398 -27.97 -17.23 24.88
C PRO A 398 -27.04 -17.70 23.75
N CYS A 399 -25.80 -17.29 23.78
CA CYS A 399 -24.79 -17.73 22.82
C CYS A 399 -23.43 -17.97 23.47
N ASN A 400 -22.59 -18.76 22.80
CA ASN A 400 -21.33 -19.25 23.38
C ASN A 400 -20.14 -18.33 23.14
N ASP A 401 -20.17 -17.49 22.08
CA ASP A 401 -19.05 -16.67 21.67
C ASP A 401 -19.48 -15.30 21.13
N MET A 402 -18.52 -14.44 20.90
CA MET A 402 -18.75 -13.08 20.40
C MET A 402 -19.17 -13.03 18.92
N PRO A 403 -18.67 -13.88 18.01
CA PRO A 403 -19.17 -13.99 16.64
C PRO A 403 -20.66 -14.37 16.56
N ALA A 404 -21.09 -15.33 17.36
CA ALA A 404 -22.51 -15.68 17.46
C ALA A 404 -23.36 -14.53 18.00
N LEU A 405 -22.87 -13.81 19.02
CA LEU A 405 -23.52 -12.62 19.55
C LEU A 405 -23.64 -11.53 18.50
N ALA A 406 -22.61 -11.34 17.67
CA ALA A 406 -22.63 -10.36 16.59
C ALA A 406 -23.65 -10.72 15.50
N ASN A 407 -23.81 -12.01 15.16
CA ASN A 407 -24.84 -12.48 14.24
C ASN A 407 -26.25 -12.18 14.78
N LEU A 408 -26.48 -12.42 16.05
CA LEU A 408 -27.76 -12.13 16.70
C LEU A 408 -28.03 -10.62 16.75
N ALA A 409 -27.01 -9.82 17.09
CA ALA A 409 -27.12 -8.37 17.06
C ALA A 409 -27.45 -7.84 15.64
N ALA A 410 -26.82 -8.40 14.60
CA ALA A 410 -27.13 -8.08 13.21
C ALA A 410 -28.57 -8.46 12.83
N GLY A 411 -29.10 -9.57 13.35
CA GLY A 411 -30.49 -9.97 13.16
C GLY A 411 -31.50 -8.98 13.75
N HIS A 412 -31.13 -8.23 14.78
CA HIS A 412 -31.94 -7.16 15.36
C HIS A 412 -31.77 -5.80 14.65
N ALA A 413 -30.81 -5.68 13.74
CA ALA A 413 -30.48 -4.44 13.07
C ALA A 413 -31.47 -4.10 11.94
N HIS A 414 -31.77 -2.82 11.78
CA HIS A 414 -32.62 -2.31 10.67
C HIS A 414 -31.84 -1.39 9.73
N GLY A 415 -30.68 -0.87 10.15
CA GLY A 415 -29.82 -0.03 9.33
C GLY A 415 -29.19 -0.81 8.17
N GLY A 416 -28.95 -0.13 7.06
CA GLY A 416 -28.26 -0.69 5.90
C GLY A 416 -26.76 -0.91 6.12
N THR A 417 -26.20 -0.31 7.18
CA THR A 417 -24.80 -0.44 7.57
C THR A 417 -24.72 -0.95 9.00
N LEU A 418 -23.86 -1.94 9.24
CA LEU A 418 -23.57 -2.50 10.56
C LEU A 418 -22.20 -2.01 11.03
N LEU A 419 -22.11 -1.57 12.28
CA LEU A 419 -20.84 -1.30 12.98
C LEU A 419 -20.84 -2.10 14.28
N PHE A 420 -19.88 -3.01 14.42
CA PHE A 420 -19.71 -3.83 15.60
C PHE A 420 -18.62 -3.25 16.52
N LEU A 421 -18.93 -3.05 17.79
CA LEU A 421 -17.98 -2.70 18.83
C LEU A 421 -18.13 -3.68 20.00
N GLN A 422 -17.03 -4.20 20.51
CA GLN A 422 -17.05 -4.91 21.78
C GLN A 422 -17.09 -3.91 22.94
N ALA A 423 -17.83 -4.25 23.97
CA ALA A 423 -17.88 -3.43 25.17
C ALA A 423 -16.48 -3.27 25.78
N GLY A 424 -16.12 -2.04 26.07
CA GLY A 424 -14.78 -1.70 26.55
C GLY A 424 -13.84 -1.15 25.50
N ASP A 425 -14.14 -1.29 24.20
CA ASP A 425 -13.40 -0.63 23.12
C ASP A 425 -13.97 0.77 22.87
N ILE A 426 -13.11 1.77 22.87
CA ILE A 426 -13.48 3.19 22.78
C ILE A 426 -12.92 3.79 21.50
N PRO A 427 -13.76 4.33 20.59
CA PRO A 427 -13.27 5.13 19.48
C PRO A 427 -12.47 6.34 19.96
N LEU A 428 -11.28 6.57 19.40
CA LEU A 428 -10.43 7.69 19.78
C LEU A 428 -10.88 9.02 19.14
N VAL A 429 -11.63 8.94 18.02
CA VAL A 429 -12.17 10.11 17.33
C VAL A 429 -13.69 10.18 17.43
N PRO A 430 -14.28 11.37 17.61
CA PRO A 430 -15.72 11.52 17.84
C PRO A 430 -16.58 11.34 16.58
N ASP A 431 -15.98 11.43 15.39
CA ASP A 431 -16.65 11.32 14.08
C ASP A 431 -16.43 9.94 13.41
N ILE A 432 -16.13 8.92 14.21
CA ILE A 432 -15.80 7.58 13.72
C ILE A 432 -16.88 6.97 12.83
N ALA A 433 -18.15 7.11 13.22
CA ALA A 433 -19.26 6.57 12.46
C ALA A 433 -19.41 7.25 11.09
N GLU A 434 -19.20 8.57 11.03
CA GLU A 434 -19.22 9.32 9.76
C GLU A 434 -18.06 8.90 8.85
N ARG A 435 -16.86 8.73 9.40
CA ARG A 435 -15.67 8.27 8.65
C ARG A 435 -15.88 6.89 8.06
N LEU A 436 -16.45 5.96 8.84
CA LEU A 436 -16.74 4.60 8.40
C LEU A 436 -17.85 4.56 7.34
N VAL A 437 -18.95 5.26 7.59
CA VAL A 437 -20.05 5.34 6.60
C VAL A 437 -19.59 6.06 5.33
N GLY A 438 -18.75 7.09 5.47
CA GLY A 438 -18.17 7.80 4.34
C GLY A 438 -17.31 6.92 3.45
N ALA A 439 -16.55 6.00 4.03
CA ALA A 439 -15.71 5.08 3.27
C ALA A 439 -16.51 4.13 2.37
N TRP A 440 -17.81 3.96 2.62
CA TRP A 440 -18.74 3.29 1.70
C TRP A 440 -18.98 4.03 0.38
N ALA A 441 -18.53 5.26 0.24
CA ALA A 441 -18.49 5.94 -1.05
C ALA A 441 -17.54 5.24 -2.03
N CYS A 442 -16.61 4.40 -1.52
CA CYS A 442 -15.79 3.53 -2.35
C CYS A 442 -16.58 2.25 -2.74
N PRO A 443 -16.97 2.07 -4.02
CA PRO A 443 -17.83 0.95 -4.45
C PRO A 443 -17.23 -0.45 -4.19
N SER A 444 -15.92 -0.54 -4.08
CA SER A 444 -15.17 -1.80 -3.92
C SER A 444 -14.89 -2.17 -2.46
N CYS A 445 -15.43 -1.44 -1.47
CA CYS A 445 -15.17 -1.69 -0.07
C CYS A 445 -16.18 -2.68 0.52
N ALA A 446 -15.70 -3.80 1.09
CA ALA A 446 -16.54 -4.83 1.72
C ALA A 446 -16.74 -4.65 3.20
N GLY A 447 -15.71 -4.14 3.86
CA GLY A 447 -15.64 -3.96 5.30
C GLY A 447 -14.57 -2.96 5.66
N LEU A 448 -14.74 -2.31 6.80
CA LEU A 448 -13.82 -1.31 7.32
C LEU A 448 -13.34 -1.74 8.69
N GLU A 449 -12.05 -1.66 8.91
CA GLU A 449 -11.43 -1.90 10.20
C GLU A 449 -10.88 -0.60 10.77
N LEU A 450 -11.07 -0.43 12.09
CA LEU A 450 -10.44 0.63 12.86
C LEU A 450 -9.18 0.08 13.53
N ARG A 451 -8.01 0.61 13.23
CA ARG A 451 -6.75 0.18 13.86
C ARG A 451 -5.92 1.31 14.42
N SER A 452 -5.33 1.03 15.58
CA SER A 452 -4.13 1.70 16.06
C SER A 452 -2.92 0.78 15.78
N GLY A 453 -1.98 1.25 14.97
CA GLY A 453 -0.67 0.59 14.84
C GLY A 453 -0.40 -0.14 13.54
N GLY A 454 0.55 0.32 12.96
CA GLY A 454 1.26 0.34 11.74
C GLY A 454 1.54 -0.96 11.03
N TYR A 455 1.21 -0.94 9.76
CA TYR A 455 1.96 -1.66 8.74
C TYR A 455 3.28 -0.94 8.46
N PHE A 456 4.30 -1.71 8.13
CA PHE A 456 5.59 -1.18 7.75
C PHE A 456 5.46 -0.20 6.57
N GLY A 457 5.80 1.07 6.80
CA GLY A 457 5.78 2.14 5.81
C GLY A 457 4.42 2.77 5.47
N TRP A 458 3.30 2.06 5.66
CA TRP A 458 1.97 2.49 5.18
C TRP A 458 0.95 2.75 6.29
N ALA A 459 1.38 2.71 7.55
CA ALA A 459 0.53 2.79 8.75
C ALA A 459 -0.39 4.01 8.85
N HIS A 460 -0.10 5.05 8.08
CA HIS A 460 -0.80 6.33 8.19
C HIS A 460 -1.78 6.60 7.05
N MET A 461 -2.05 5.58 6.22
CA MET A 461 -2.87 5.73 5.02
C MET A 461 -3.97 4.68 4.95
N ALA A 462 -5.09 5.03 4.32
CA ALA A 462 -6.11 4.07 3.98
C ALA A 462 -5.52 3.04 3.00
N HIS A 463 -5.68 1.77 3.29
CA HIS A 463 -5.20 0.68 2.45
C HIS A 463 -5.97 -0.60 2.72
N SER A 464 -5.97 -1.50 1.76
CA SER A 464 -6.61 -2.79 1.90
C SER A 464 -5.84 -3.74 2.81
N VAL A 465 -6.57 -4.60 3.51
CA VAL A 465 -6.04 -5.62 4.41
C VAL A 465 -6.74 -6.96 4.19
N PRO A 466 -6.14 -8.08 4.63
CA PRO A 466 -6.73 -9.40 4.46
C PRO A 466 -8.04 -9.60 5.20
N GLY A 467 -8.20 -8.96 6.36
CA GLY A 467 -9.37 -9.07 7.21
C GLY A 467 -9.43 -8.00 8.27
N ALA A 468 -10.60 -7.81 8.84
CA ALA A 468 -10.89 -6.88 9.92
C ALA A 468 -11.14 -7.64 11.22
N TYR A 469 -10.98 -6.97 12.35
CA TYR A 469 -11.44 -7.50 13.64
C TYR A 469 -12.93 -7.31 13.80
N LEU A 470 -13.57 -8.22 14.52
CA LEU A 470 -14.98 -8.11 14.89
C LEU A 470 -15.28 -6.74 15.54
N SER A 471 -14.48 -6.33 16.52
CA SER A 471 -14.62 -5.01 17.11
C SER A 471 -13.99 -3.94 16.22
N GLY A 472 -14.80 -2.98 15.82
CA GLY A 472 -14.45 -1.95 14.84
C GLY A 472 -14.76 -2.34 13.39
N MET A 473 -15.32 -3.52 13.15
CA MET A 473 -15.77 -3.89 11.82
C MET A 473 -17.04 -3.12 11.44
N CYS A 474 -16.98 -2.50 10.27
CA CYS A 474 -18.14 -1.89 9.63
C CYS A 474 -18.40 -2.57 8.29
N CYS A 475 -19.64 -2.97 8.02
CA CYS A 475 -20.00 -3.68 6.79
C CYS A 475 -21.43 -3.34 6.34
N ARG A 476 -21.74 -3.53 5.05
CA ARG A 476 -23.11 -3.45 4.56
C ARG A 476 -23.91 -4.64 5.07
N ARG A 477 -25.09 -4.39 5.62
CA ARG A 477 -25.97 -5.45 6.13
C ARG A 477 -26.32 -6.46 5.04
N GLU A 478 -26.64 -6.00 3.85
CA GLU A 478 -26.95 -6.87 2.71
C GLU A 478 -25.83 -7.89 2.42
N HIS A 479 -24.58 -7.44 2.34
CA HIS A 479 -23.45 -8.33 2.10
C HIS A 479 -23.22 -9.28 3.29
N PHE A 480 -23.39 -8.78 4.52
CA PHE A 480 -23.27 -9.59 5.72
C PHE A 480 -24.28 -10.74 5.73
N GLU A 481 -25.54 -10.45 5.41
CA GLU A 481 -26.64 -11.44 5.33
C GLU A 481 -26.42 -12.44 4.19
N GLN A 482 -26.06 -11.98 3.00
CA GLN A 482 -25.77 -12.84 1.83
C GLN A 482 -24.63 -13.82 2.11
N LEU A 483 -23.59 -13.36 2.82
CA LEU A 483 -22.46 -14.20 3.25
C LEU A 483 -22.85 -15.15 4.41
N GLY A 484 -24.01 -14.97 5.02
CA GLY A 484 -24.48 -15.76 6.19
C GLY A 484 -23.74 -15.43 7.48
N GLY A 485 -23.28 -14.17 7.63
CA GLY A 485 -22.65 -13.65 8.84
C GLY A 485 -21.30 -14.26 9.19
N PHE A 486 -20.93 -14.15 10.46
CA PHE A 486 -19.74 -14.78 11.02
C PHE A 486 -19.95 -16.29 11.15
N ARG A 487 -18.96 -17.08 10.80
CA ARG A 487 -18.99 -18.55 10.86
C ARG A 487 -17.76 -19.08 11.58
N GLU A 488 -17.94 -20.08 12.40
CA GLU A 488 -16.82 -20.88 12.86
C GLU A 488 -16.24 -21.66 11.69
N SER A 489 -14.95 -21.53 11.46
CA SER A 489 -14.21 -22.37 10.53
C SER A 489 -12.95 -22.89 11.20
N GLU A 490 -12.62 -24.18 10.99
CA GLU A 490 -11.42 -24.77 11.61
C GLU A 490 -10.18 -23.95 11.32
N GLY A 491 -9.61 -23.36 12.38
CA GLY A 491 -8.34 -22.63 12.37
C GLY A 491 -8.37 -21.28 11.65
N CYS A 492 -9.55 -20.70 11.36
CA CYS A 492 -9.69 -19.33 10.85
C CYS A 492 -10.63 -18.52 11.76
N PRO A 493 -10.20 -17.38 12.31
CA PRO A 493 -11.09 -16.49 13.06
C PRO A 493 -12.30 -16.10 12.21
N ALA A 494 -13.48 -16.04 12.84
CA ALA A 494 -14.75 -15.80 12.13
C ALA A 494 -14.81 -14.44 11.41
N ASP A 495 -14.11 -13.43 11.93
CA ASP A 495 -13.97 -12.11 11.32
C ASP A 495 -13.09 -12.15 10.06
N LEU A 496 -11.98 -12.87 10.09
CA LEU A 496 -11.14 -13.09 8.92
C LEU A 496 -11.86 -13.94 7.87
N ASP A 497 -12.56 -15.00 8.28
CA ASP A 497 -13.34 -15.84 7.36
C ASP A 497 -14.39 -15.03 6.60
N LEU A 498 -15.13 -14.14 7.29
CA LEU A 498 -16.11 -13.25 6.66
C LEU A 498 -15.46 -12.36 5.57
N CYS A 499 -14.31 -11.75 5.88
CA CYS A 499 -13.59 -10.90 4.94
C CYS A 499 -13.07 -11.68 3.72
N LEU A 500 -12.56 -12.89 3.91
CA LEU A 500 -12.10 -13.75 2.82
C LEU A 500 -13.26 -14.21 1.92
N ARG A 501 -14.43 -14.52 2.49
CA ARG A 501 -15.63 -14.83 1.73
C ARG A 501 -16.14 -13.63 0.94
N ALA A 502 -16.21 -12.45 1.56
CA ALA A 502 -16.60 -11.20 0.90
C ALA A 502 -15.74 -10.92 -0.33
N ARG A 503 -14.44 -11.16 -0.22
CA ARG A 503 -13.50 -11.01 -1.32
C ARG A 503 -13.74 -12.05 -2.43
N ARG A 504 -13.87 -13.33 -2.06
CA ARG A 504 -14.02 -14.44 -3.01
C ARG A 504 -15.36 -14.37 -3.76
N GLU A 505 -16.45 -14.05 -3.07
CA GLU A 505 -17.80 -14.11 -3.62
C GLU A 505 -18.22 -12.82 -4.32
N PHE A 506 -17.75 -11.67 -3.84
CA PHE A 506 -18.16 -10.36 -4.37
C PHE A 506 -17.00 -9.48 -4.88
N GLY A 507 -15.75 -9.96 -4.80
CA GLY A 507 -14.58 -9.15 -5.17
C GLY A 507 -14.33 -7.95 -4.25
N LEU A 508 -14.95 -7.93 -3.06
CA LEU A 508 -14.91 -6.80 -2.14
C LEU A 508 -13.60 -6.77 -1.33
N ARG A 509 -13.11 -5.58 -1.02
CA ARG A 509 -11.89 -5.36 -0.24
C ARG A 509 -12.21 -4.98 1.20
N THR A 510 -11.36 -5.37 2.12
CA THR A 510 -11.36 -4.87 3.50
C THR A 510 -10.33 -3.75 3.61
N VAL A 511 -10.72 -2.57 4.10
CA VAL A 511 -9.89 -1.37 4.15
C VAL A 511 -9.67 -0.92 5.59
N VAL A 512 -8.44 -0.57 5.93
CA VAL A 512 -8.10 0.11 7.18
C VAL A 512 -8.16 1.62 6.97
N LEU A 513 -8.81 2.32 7.88
CA LEU A 513 -8.85 3.78 7.92
C LEU A 513 -7.96 4.29 9.06
N PRO A 514 -6.76 4.78 8.77
CA PRO A 514 -5.89 5.39 9.78
C PRO A 514 -6.50 6.67 10.35
N GLY A 515 -6.26 6.91 11.63
CA GLY A 515 -6.82 8.07 12.35
C GLY A 515 -8.26 7.86 12.82
N ALA A 516 -8.83 6.68 12.57
CA ALA A 516 -10.07 6.21 13.14
C ALA A 516 -9.79 5.15 14.20
N ASP A 517 -8.86 5.44 15.12
CA ASP A 517 -8.32 4.47 16.05
C ASP A 517 -9.30 4.08 17.16
N LEU A 518 -9.25 2.80 17.56
CA LEU A 518 -9.90 2.28 18.77
C LEU A 518 -8.87 2.12 19.89
N GLN A 519 -9.22 2.53 21.09
CA GLN A 519 -8.52 2.11 22.29
C GLN A 519 -8.99 0.71 22.64
N TYR A 520 -8.26 -0.28 22.15
CA TYR A 520 -8.56 -1.68 22.44
C TYR A 520 -8.30 -2.06 23.89
N ARG A 521 -9.13 -2.91 24.41
CA ARG A 521 -8.82 -3.83 25.48
C ARG A 521 -7.73 -4.80 24.96
N LYS A 522 -6.66 -5.07 25.71
CA LYS A 522 -5.62 -6.04 25.33
C LYS A 522 -6.23 -7.44 25.18
N ILE A 523 -6.46 -7.88 23.98
CA ILE A 523 -6.85 -9.26 23.65
C ILE A 523 -5.62 -9.95 23.05
N PRO A 524 -5.15 -11.09 23.62
CA PRO A 524 -4.12 -11.91 22.99
C PRO A 524 -4.63 -12.49 21.67
N ARG A 525 -3.87 -12.35 20.60
CA ARG A 525 -4.19 -12.99 19.30
C ARG A 525 -3.79 -14.47 19.33
N PRO A 526 -4.62 -15.39 18.77
CA PRO A 526 -4.19 -16.76 18.54
C PRO A 526 -3.05 -16.82 17.53
N ALA A 527 -2.03 -17.64 17.81
CA ALA A 527 -0.87 -17.86 16.94
C ALA A 527 -1.20 -18.46 15.56
N ALA A 528 -2.39 -19.01 15.38
CA ALA A 528 -2.85 -19.67 14.16
C ALA A 528 -3.12 -18.72 12.97
N MET A 529 -3.14 -17.40 13.19
CA MET A 529 -3.45 -16.42 12.14
C MET A 529 -2.34 -16.27 11.07
N SER A 530 -1.09 -16.61 11.42
CA SER A 530 0.05 -16.37 10.52
C SER A 530 0.14 -17.37 9.36
N SER A 531 -0.16 -18.65 9.57
CA SER A 531 0.05 -19.69 8.55
C SER A 531 -1.01 -19.70 7.44
N ARG A 532 -2.25 -19.28 7.72
CA ARG A 532 -3.33 -19.25 6.71
C ARG A 532 -3.40 -17.95 5.91
N MET A 533 -2.96 -16.84 6.48
CA MET A 533 -2.72 -15.61 5.70
C MET A 533 -1.67 -15.85 4.61
N GLU A 534 -0.77 -16.81 4.81
CA GLU A 534 0.25 -17.21 3.84
C GLU A 534 -0.28 -18.10 2.70
N GLN A 535 -1.29 -18.92 2.96
CA GLN A 535 -1.85 -19.87 1.99
C GLN A 535 -2.95 -19.29 1.10
N GLY A 536 -3.56 -18.16 1.51
CA GLY A 536 -4.74 -17.59 0.86
C GLY A 536 -4.48 -16.69 -0.35
N GLY A 537 -3.24 -16.55 -0.84
CA GLY A 537 -2.93 -15.71 -2.00
C GLY A 537 -3.39 -14.26 -1.81
N ILE A 538 -3.07 -13.65 -0.66
CA ILE A 538 -3.54 -12.31 -0.30
C ILE A 538 -2.76 -11.27 -1.10
N PRO A 539 -3.39 -10.46 -1.98
CA PRO A 539 -2.72 -9.53 -2.88
C PRO A 539 -2.04 -8.33 -2.19
N PHE A 540 -2.10 -8.27 -0.86
CA PHE A 540 -1.52 -7.16 -0.08
C PHE A 540 -0.18 -7.51 0.57
N GLN A 541 0.35 -8.70 0.34
CA GLN A 541 1.66 -9.08 0.85
C GLN A 541 2.69 -8.98 -0.25
N ASN A 542 3.63 -8.06 -0.09
CA ASN A 542 4.89 -8.21 -0.77
C ASN A 542 5.50 -9.57 -0.35
N PRO A 543 5.83 -10.47 -1.30
CA PRO A 543 6.33 -11.83 -0.98
C PRO A 543 7.66 -11.80 -0.21
N HIS A 544 8.37 -10.67 -0.21
CA HIS A 544 9.57 -10.47 0.58
C HIS A 544 9.29 -10.16 2.05
N LEU A 545 8.04 -9.93 2.43
CA LEU A 545 7.64 -9.65 3.80
C LEU A 545 6.82 -10.80 4.39
N ALA A 546 7.09 -11.15 5.64
CA ALA A 546 6.28 -12.07 6.44
C ALA A 546 5.80 -11.35 7.70
N TRP A 547 4.52 -11.53 8.03
CA TRP A 547 4.01 -11.07 9.32
C TRP A 547 4.27 -12.11 10.40
N THR A 548 4.77 -11.67 11.57
CA THR A 548 5.00 -12.49 12.75
C THR A 548 4.38 -11.81 13.97
N PRO A 549 4.17 -12.51 15.11
CA PRO A 549 3.68 -11.89 16.33
C PRO A 549 4.52 -10.67 16.82
N GLY A 550 5.78 -10.59 16.38
CA GLY A 550 6.69 -9.44 16.64
C GLY A 550 6.67 -8.36 15.56
N GLY A 551 5.81 -8.47 14.54
CA GLY A 551 5.75 -7.54 13.40
C GLY A 551 6.21 -8.17 12.07
N TRP A 552 6.43 -7.33 11.06
CA TRP A 552 6.86 -7.76 9.75
C TRP A 552 8.33 -8.18 9.74
N LYS A 553 8.61 -9.33 9.12
CA LYS A 553 9.97 -9.84 8.87
C LYS A 553 10.26 -9.87 7.38
N LEU A 554 11.49 -9.57 6.99
CA LEU A 554 11.97 -9.78 5.63
C LEU A 554 12.14 -11.30 5.39
N ARG A 555 11.49 -11.82 4.35
CA ARG A 555 11.70 -13.20 3.90
C ARG A 555 12.98 -13.31 3.07
N PRO A 556 13.68 -14.43 3.12
CA PRO A 556 14.69 -14.72 2.12
C PRO A 556 14.03 -14.69 0.73
N PRO A 557 14.74 -14.22 -0.31
CA PRO A 557 14.24 -14.26 -1.68
C PRO A 557 13.84 -15.68 -2.07
N ARG A 558 12.66 -15.86 -2.64
CA ARG A 558 12.21 -17.18 -3.09
C ARG A 558 13.10 -17.64 -4.24
N ARG A 559 13.57 -18.88 -4.18
CA ARG A 559 14.16 -19.52 -5.36
C ARG A 559 13.08 -19.62 -6.43
N LEU A 560 13.42 -19.24 -7.64
CA LEU A 560 12.58 -19.48 -8.80
C LEU A 560 12.58 -21.00 -9.04
N SER A 561 11.41 -21.61 -9.02
CA SER A 561 11.21 -23.02 -9.38
C SER A 561 11.24 -23.20 -10.89
#